data_6438d737c6f0f0a84ff2cebf35956e71
#
_entry.id   6438d737c6f0f0a84ff2cebf35956e71
#
_cell.length_a   1.000
_cell.length_b   1.000
_cell.length_c   1.000
_cell.angle_alpha   90.00
_cell.angle_beta   90.00
_cell.angle_gamma   90.00
#
_symmetry.space_group_name_H-M   'P 1'
#
loop_
_entity.id
_entity.type
_entity.pdbx_description
1 polymer ?
#
loop_
_entity_poly.entity_id
_entity_poly.type
_entity_poly.pdbx_seq_one_letter_code
_entity_poly.pdbx_strand_id
1 'polypeptide(L)'
;MSVKLEETPANMVTANSFVGKKVIDREGIEYGKVKHIHINQNTLCVCGITIHQGFRRDYFLSEDYIDKFSEKTLLLSRPPVRIGIPVIDTDRRKIGKIKRIHRNPDTNELESIEIAHGLSHSKILSKSKIWGVGEKVILDMTKDQFKKLE
;
A
#
# COMPACT_ATOMS: atom_id res chain seq x y z
N MET A 1 0.53 -20.67 30.07
CA MET A 1 1.08 -19.81 30.76
C MET A 1 0.54 -18.38 30.65
N SER A 2 0.35 -17.79 31.73
CA SER A 2 -0.36 -16.53 31.81
C SER A 2 0.50 -15.27 31.77
N VAL A 3 1.80 -15.41 31.62
CA VAL A 3 2.72 -14.28 31.66
C VAL A 3 2.36 -13.19 30.65
N LYS A 4 1.94 -13.60 29.48
CA LYS A 4 1.59 -12.63 28.42
C LYS A 4 0.45 -11.69 28.82
N LEU A 5 -0.45 -12.13 29.69
CA LEU A 5 -1.56 -11.29 30.13
C LEU A 5 -1.07 -10.16 31.02
N GLU A 6 0.01 -10.41 31.74
CA GLU A 6 0.60 -9.41 32.60
C GLU A 6 1.48 -8.43 31.81
N GLU A 7 2.07 -8.91 30.72
CA GLU A 7 2.98 -8.13 29.89
C GLU A 7 2.28 -7.26 28.87
N THR A 8 1.08 -7.66 28.44
CA THR A 8 0.38 -6.98 27.36
C THR A 8 -1.02 -6.57 27.79
N PRO A 9 -1.23 -5.32 28.16
CA PRO A 9 -2.55 -4.81 28.48
C PRO A 9 -3.57 -5.06 27.37
N ALA A 10 -4.85 -5.04 27.70
CA ALA A 10 -5.93 -5.48 26.82
C ALA A 10 -5.97 -4.80 25.45
N ASN A 11 -5.58 -3.54 25.38
CA ASN A 11 -5.63 -2.78 24.12
C ASN A 11 -4.26 -2.60 23.48
N MET A 12 -3.29 -3.43 23.86
CA MET A 12 -1.96 -3.39 23.30
C MET A 12 -1.57 -4.75 22.73
N VAL A 13 -0.61 -4.73 21.79
CA VAL A 13 -0.03 -5.94 21.21
C VAL A 13 1.47 -5.74 21.07
N THR A 14 2.20 -6.84 21.02
CA THR A 14 3.64 -6.76 20.77
C THR A 14 3.88 -6.61 19.27
N ALA A 15 5.02 -6.00 18.92
CA ALA A 15 5.39 -5.83 17.52
C ALA A 15 5.49 -7.18 16.79
N ASN A 16 5.98 -8.20 17.46
CA ASN A 16 6.09 -9.54 16.88
C ASN A 16 4.75 -10.14 16.50
N SER A 17 3.66 -9.69 17.11
CA SER A 17 2.33 -10.18 16.80
C SER A 17 1.90 -9.82 15.37
N PHE A 18 2.46 -8.79 14.79
CA PHE A 18 2.14 -8.37 13.42
C PHE A 18 2.77 -9.28 12.37
N VAL A 19 3.96 -9.80 12.66
CA VAL A 19 4.72 -10.57 11.67
C VAL A 19 4.01 -11.88 11.33
N GLY A 20 3.87 -12.14 10.04
CA GLY A 20 3.23 -13.34 9.53
C GLY A 20 1.74 -13.24 9.33
N LYS A 21 1.11 -12.16 9.77
CA LYS A 21 -0.34 -11.99 9.58
C LYS A 21 -0.68 -11.67 8.15
N LYS A 22 -1.81 -12.18 7.70
CA LYS A 22 -2.33 -11.88 6.37
C LYS A 22 -2.81 -10.45 6.31
N VAL A 23 -2.50 -9.78 5.22
CA VAL A 23 -2.95 -8.41 4.97
C VAL A 23 -4.10 -8.49 3.98
N ILE A 24 -5.28 -8.09 4.39
CA ILE A 24 -6.49 -8.14 3.56
C ILE A 24 -7.19 -6.79 3.57
N ASP A 25 -7.98 -6.52 2.53
CA ASP A 25 -8.83 -5.35 2.52
C ASP A 25 -10.26 -5.72 2.93
N ARG A 26 -11.16 -4.74 2.92
CA ARG A 26 -12.55 -4.94 3.33
C ARG A 26 -13.33 -5.86 2.40
N GLU A 27 -12.84 -6.06 1.19
CA GLU A 27 -13.46 -6.96 0.22
C GLU A 27 -12.89 -8.37 0.31
N GLY A 28 -11.93 -8.59 1.21
CA GLY A 28 -11.33 -9.89 1.41
C GLY A 28 -10.16 -10.21 0.49
N ILE A 29 -9.70 -9.24 -0.29
CA ILE A 29 -8.55 -9.46 -1.18
C ILE A 29 -7.28 -9.51 -0.34
N GLU A 30 -6.51 -10.59 -0.50
CA GLU A 30 -5.25 -10.77 0.22
C GLU A 30 -4.09 -10.13 -0.54
N TYR A 31 -3.30 -9.32 0.15
CA TYR A 31 -2.14 -8.64 -0.44
C TYR A 31 -0.82 -9.26 -0.05
N GLY A 32 -0.84 -10.26 0.81
CA GLY A 32 0.36 -10.93 1.27
C GLY A 32 0.39 -11.01 2.79
N LYS A 33 1.60 -11.15 3.35
CA LYS A 33 1.79 -11.27 4.80
C LYS A 33 2.76 -10.19 5.29
N VAL A 34 2.57 -9.77 6.52
CA VAL A 34 3.47 -8.82 7.16
C VAL A 34 4.84 -9.46 7.36
N LYS A 35 5.87 -8.86 6.79
CA LYS A 35 7.24 -9.32 6.95
C LYS A 35 7.98 -8.48 8.00
N HIS A 36 7.82 -7.16 7.95
CA HIS A 36 8.46 -6.24 8.89
C HIS A 36 7.49 -5.16 9.33
N ILE A 37 7.71 -4.69 10.55
CA ILE A 37 7.06 -3.49 11.08
C ILE A 37 8.07 -2.36 11.03
N HIS A 38 7.66 -1.22 10.53
CA HIS A 38 8.51 -0.03 10.47
C HIS A 38 8.08 0.96 11.53
N ILE A 39 9.03 1.37 12.35
CA ILE A 39 8.77 2.29 13.45
C ILE A 39 9.57 3.56 13.22
N ASN A 40 8.91 4.70 13.33
CA ASN A 40 9.59 5.99 13.24
C ASN A 40 10.45 6.15 14.47
N GLN A 41 11.76 6.29 14.28
CA GLN A 41 12.70 6.33 15.41
C GLN A 41 12.60 7.59 16.25
N ASN A 42 12.00 8.66 15.72
CA ASN A 42 11.84 9.90 16.46
C ASN A 42 10.56 9.91 17.30
N THR A 43 9.46 9.41 16.76
CA THR A 43 8.17 9.39 17.45
C THR A 43 7.88 8.07 18.15
N LEU A 44 8.61 7.02 17.78
CA LEU A 44 8.42 5.65 18.27
C LEU A 44 7.05 5.07 17.88
N CYS A 45 6.42 5.63 16.84
CA CYS A 45 5.15 5.14 16.34
C CYS A 45 5.34 4.27 15.10
N VAL A 46 4.43 3.33 14.91
CA VAL A 46 4.42 2.52 13.70
C VAL A 46 4.12 3.43 12.51
N CYS A 47 4.97 3.39 11.49
CA CYS A 47 4.78 4.18 10.28
C CYS A 47 4.44 3.34 9.05
N GLY A 48 4.51 2.03 9.16
CA GLY A 48 4.15 1.16 8.06
C GLY A 48 4.60 -0.27 8.26
N ILE A 49 4.37 -1.06 7.24
CA ILE A 49 4.75 -2.47 7.21
C ILE A 49 5.39 -2.80 5.88
N THR A 50 6.19 -3.87 5.85
CA THR A 50 6.61 -4.49 4.61
C THR A 50 5.74 -5.71 4.37
N ILE A 51 5.15 -5.79 3.18
CA ILE A 51 4.31 -6.91 2.78
C ILE A 51 5.13 -7.84 1.88
N HIS A 52 5.08 -9.13 2.20
CA HIS A 52 5.73 -10.18 1.42
C HIS A 52 4.66 -10.98 0.65
N GLN A 53 4.88 -11.18 -0.64
CA GLN A 53 3.94 -11.85 -1.54
C GLN A 53 4.60 -13.02 -2.30
N GLY A 54 5.21 -13.94 -1.61
CA GLY A 54 5.83 -15.09 -2.26
C GLY A 54 6.93 -14.69 -3.24
N PHE A 55 6.71 -14.95 -4.53
CA PHE A 55 7.71 -14.68 -5.56
C PHE A 55 7.77 -13.23 -6.02
N ARG A 56 6.82 -12.41 -5.61
CA ARG A 56 6.82 -11.01 -5.98
C ARG A 56 7.72 -10.21 -5.06
N ARG A 57 8.12 -9.04 -5.55
CA ARG A 57 8.93 -8.13 -4.76
C ARG A 57 8.17 -7.65 -3.54
N ASP A 58 8.84 -7.61 -2.39
CA ASP A 58 8.28 -7.03 -1.18
C ASP A 58 8.03 -5.55 -1.40
N TYR A 59 7.03 -5.01 -0.72
CA TYR A 59 6.75 -3.58 -0.82
C TYR A 59 6.33 -3.00 0.53
N PHE A 60 6.61 -1.70 0.66
CA PHE A 60 6.26 -0.94 1.85
C PHE A 60 4.83 -0.43 1.74
N LEU A 61 4.10 -0.52 2.85
CA LEU A 61 2.75 0.03 2.96
C LEU A 61 2.70 0.95 4.18
N SER A 62 2.28 2.20 3.96
CA SER A 62 2.16 3.19 5.02
C SER A 62 1.06 2.81 6.02
N GLU A 63 1.23 3.23 7.28
CA GLU A 63 0.29 2.91 8.34
C GLU A 63 -1.10 3.51 8.13
N ASP A 64 -1.24 4.56 7.32
CA ASP A 64 -2.55 5.16 7.05
C ASP A 64 -3.49 4.24 6.26
N TYR A 65 -2.98 3.15 5.70
CA TYR A 65 -3.81 2.12 5.08
C TYR A 65 -4.34 1.11 6.08
N ILE A 66 -3.79 1.07 7.29
CA ILE A 66 -4.14 0.06 8.28
C ILE A 66 -5.37 0.51 9.07
N ASP A 67 -6.41 -0.31 9.06
CA ASP A 67 -7.65 -0.05 9.79
C ASP A 67 -7.67 -0.77 11.13
N LYS A 68 -7.56 -2.09 11.07
CA LYS A 68 -7.67 -2.94 12.25
C LYS A 68 -6.66 -4.04 12.25
N PHE A 69 -6.37 -4.49 13.43
CA PHE A 69 -5.49 -5.60 13.70
C PHE A 69 -6.29 -6.66 14.44
N SER A 70 -6.32 -7.87 13.90
CA SER A 70 -6.96 -9.00 14.54
C SER A 70 -5.96 -10.12 14.79
N GLU A 71 -6.39 -11.18 15.43
CA GLU A 71 -5.50 -12.29 15.76
C GLU A 71 -4.78 -12.88 14.54
N LYS A 72 -5.46 -12.96 13.42
CA LYS A 72 -4.91 -13.63 12.21
C LYS A 72 -4.67 -12.71 11.03
N THR A 73 -5.24 -11.52 11.04
CA THR A 73 -5.20 -10.64 9.89
C THR A 73 -4.92 -9.21 10.27
N LEU A 74 -4.38 -8.47 9.30
CA LEU A 74 -4.27 -7.03 9.34
C LEU A 74 -5.24 -6.51 8.29
N LEU A 75 -6.26 -5.76 8.72
CA LEU A 75 -7.28 -5.25 7.82
C LEU A 75 -6.91 -3.86 7.34
N LEU A 76 -6.94 -3.69 6.03
CA LEU A 76 -6.70 -2.38 5.40
C LEU A 76 -8.01 -1.62 5.23
N SER A 77 -7.94 -0.31 5.40
CA SER A 77 -9.09 0.57 5.21
C SER A 77 -9.46 0.71 3.73
N ARG A 78 -8.48 0.56 2.85
CA ARG A 78 -8.64 0.67 1.42
C ARG A 78 -7.55 -0.12 0.72
N PRO A 79 -7.72 -0.48 -0.57
CA PRO A 79 -6.69 -1.19 -1.33
C PRO A 79 -5.43 -0.34 -1.49
N PRO A 80 -4.24 -0.93 -1.40
CA PRO A 80 -2.99 -0.19 -1.47
C PRO A 80 -2.51 0.06 -2.89
N VAL A 81 -1.88 1.20 -3.07
CA VAL A 81 -1.08 1.48 -4.26
C VAL A 81 0.28 0.83 -4.06
N ARG A 82 0.73 0.04 -5.02
CA ARG A 82 2.01 -0.66 -4.93
C ARG A 82 2.73 -0.71 -6.27
N ILE A 83 4.04 -0.90 -6.23
CA ILE A 83 4.86 -1.02 -7.44
C ILE A 83 4.45 -2.27 -8.23
N GLY A 84 4.33 -2.12 -9.55
CA GLY A 84 3.97 -3.21 -10.46
C GLY A 84 2.49 -3.37 -10.68
N ILE A 85 1.65 -2.69 -9.92
CA ILE A 85 0.21 -2.79 -10.10
C ILE A 85 -0.21 -2.13 -11.43
N PRO A 86 -1.10 -2.76 -12.19
CA PRO A 86 -1.56 -2.17 -13.45
C PRO A 86 -2.34 -0.87 -13.24
N VAL A 87 -2.19 0.02 -14.19
CA VAL A 87 -2.92 1.31 -14.21
C VAL A 87 -3.82 1.32 -15.41
N ILE A 88 -5.10 1.61 -15.19
CA ILE A 88 -6.10 1.71 -16.24
C ILE A 88 -6.76 3.09 -16.24
N ASP A 89 -7.38 3.43 -17.34
CA ASP A 89 -8.08 4.70 -17.48
C ASP A 89 -9.57 4.58 -17.10
N THR A 90 -10.32 5.66 -17.26
CA THR A 90 -11.75 5.69 -16.96
C THR A 90 -12.58 4.70 -17.79
N ASP A 91 -12.08 4.32 -18.96
CA ASP A 91 -12.74 3.36 -19.85
C ASP A 91 -12.18 1.94 -19.69
N ARG A 92 -11.38 1.72 -18.64
CA ARG A 92 -10.73 0.44 -18.32
C ARG A 92 -9.67 0.01 -19.33
N ARG A 93 -9.16 0.95 -20.11
CA ARG A 93 -8.06 0.66 -21.03
C ARG A 93 -6.75 0.71 -20.27
N LYS A 94 -5.87 -0.24 -20.56
CA LYS A 94 -4.57 -0.31 -19.91
C LYS A 94 -3.68 0.86 -20.31
N ILE A 95 -3.13 1.55 -19.33
CA ILE A 95 -2.18 2.63 -19.53
C ILE A 95 -0.75 2.12 -19.32
N GLY A 96 -0.52 1.44 -18.22
CA GLY A 96 0.80 0.95 -17.87
C GLY A 96 0.83 0.33 -16.49
N LYS A 97 1.95 0.48 -15.82
CA LYS A 97 2.15 -0.05 -14.46
C LYS A 97 2.82 0.98 -13.60
N ILE A 98 2.59 0.90 -12.29
CA ILE A 98 3.27 1.77 -11.35
C ILE A 98 4.74 1.37 -11.26
N LYS A 99 5.61 2.34 -11.57
CA LYS A 99 7.05 2.17 -11.53
C LYS A 99 7.65 2.66 -10.22
N ARG A 100 7.15 3.78 -9.71
CA ARG A 100 7.61 4.37 -8.45
C ARG A 100 6.45 5.03 -7.73
N ILE A 101 6.60 5.11 -6.41
CA ILE A 101 5.65 5.77 -5.54
C ILE A 101 6.42 6.85 -4.79
N HIS A 102 5.93 8.09 -4.87
CA HIS A 102 6.54 9.22 -4.19
C HIS A 102 5.70 9.58 -2.98
N ARG A 103 6.32 9.54 -1.81
CA ARG A 103 5.66 9.86 -0.54
C ARG A 103 6.28 11.07 0.08
N ASN A 104 5.50 11.79 0.86
CA ASN A 104 5.99 12.90 1.64
C ASN A 104 6.98 12.35 2.68
N PRO A 105 8.23 12.87 2.74
CA PRO A 105 9.22 12.34 3.68
C PRO A 105 8.88 12.57 5.15
N ASP A 106 8.04 13.56 5.46
CA ASP A 106 7.67 13.86 6.84
C ASP A 106 6.42 13.11 7.29
N THR A 107 5.39 13.05 6.44
CA THR A 107 4.09 12.46 6.78
C THR A 107 3.92 11.04 6.27
N ASN A 108 4.76 10.61 5.33
CA ASN A 108 4.67 9.32 4.65
C ASN A 108 3.41 9.15 3.80
N GLU A 109 2.70 10.24 3.55
CA GLU A 109 1.52 10.20 2.69
C GLU A 109 1.90 10.08 1.22
N LEU A 110 1.02 9.42 0.47
CA LEU A 110 1.17 9.32 -0.98
C LEU A 110 1.00 10.69 -1.60
N GLU A 111 1.97 11.11 -2.41
CA GLU A 111 1.90 12.39 -3.13
C GLU A 111 1.69 12.19 -4.62
N SER A 112 2.45 11.29 -5.22
CA SER A 112 2.38 11.04 -6.64
C SER A 112 2.83 9.62 -6.96
N ILE A 113 2.51 9.20 -8.16
CA ILE A 113 2.96 7.91 -8.69
C ILE A 113 3.62 8.13 -10.04
N GLU A 114 4.62 7.33 -10.32
CA GLU A 114 5.24 7.30 -11.64
C GLU A 114 4.73 6.07 -12.36
N ILE A 115 4.15 6.29 -13.54
CA ILE A 115 3.53 5.23 -14.34
C ILE A 115 4.42 4.97 -15.55
N ALA A 116 4.91 3.75 -15.67
CA ALA A 116 5.64 3.30 -16.85
C ALA A 116 4.64 2.92 -17.94
N HIS A 117 4.85 3.46 -19.14
CA HIS A 117 4.01 3.13 -20.29
C HIS A 117 4.90 3.01 -21.53
N GLY A 118 4.60 2.05 -22.38
CA GLY A 118 5.47 1.75 -23.51
C GLY A 118 6.81 1.19 -23.06
N LEU A 119 7.81 1.28 -23.93
CA LEU A 119 9.12 0.63 -23.71
C LEU A 119 10.05 1.42 -22.80
N SER A 120 10.00 2.75 -22.84
CA SER A 120 10.96 3.54 -22.08
C SER A 120 10.37 4.88 -21.62
N HIS A 121 9.07 4.97 -21.59
CA HIS A 121 8.39 6.20 -21.18
C HIS A 121 7.76 6.04 -19.81
N SER A 122 7.74 7.12 -19.05
CA SER A 122 7.02 7.18 -17.80
C SER A 122 6.50 8.60 -17.56
N LYS A 123 5.45 8.70 -16.76
CA LYS A 123 4.88 9.99 -16.37
C LYS A 123 4.56 9.96 -14.89
N ILE A 124 4.70 11.12 -14.24
CA ILE A 124 4.41 11.28 -12.82
C ILE A 124 3.06 11.98 -12.71
N LEU A 125 2.16 11.35 -11.94
CA LEU A 125 0.83 11.91 -11.67
C LEU A 125 0.62 12.12 -10.19
N SER A 126 0.00 13.26 -9.84
CA SER A 126 -0.44 13.53 -8.49
C SER A 126 -1.50 12.52 -8.06
N LYS A 127 -1.53 12.20 -6.78
CA LYS A 127 -2.58 11.33 -6.21
C LYS A 127 -3.98 11.83 -6.52
N SER A 128 -4.15 13.14 -6.76
CA SER A 128 -5.45 13.71 -7.12
C SER A 128 -6.01 13.19 -8.44
N LYS A 129 -5.17 12.60 -9.26
CA LYS A 129 -5.58 12.00 -10.53
C LYS A 129 -5.96 10.53 -10.41
N ILE A 130 -5.90 9.98 -9.22
CA ILE A 130 -6.32 8.59 -8.95
C ILE A 130 -7.78 8.62 -8.54
N TRP A 131 -8.62 7.94 -9.32
CA TRP A 131 -10.03 7.80 -8.99
C TRP A 131 -10.26 6.69 -7.97
N GLY A 132 -9.54 5.60 -8.11
CA GLY A 132 -9.70 4.47 -7.21
C GLY A 132 -8.54 3.49 -7.30
N VAL A 133 -8.45 2.65 -6.28
CA VAL A 133 -7.39 1.64 -6.19
C VAL A 133 -8.01 0.31 -5.75
N GLY A 134 -7.67 -0.73 -6.45
CA GLY A 134 -8.04 -2.10 -6.11
C GLY A 134 -6.91 -3.01 -6.55
N GLU A 135 -7.21 -4.03 -7.31
CA GLU A 135 -6.18 -4.83 -7.97
C GLU A 135 -5.45 -4.00 -9.01
N LYS A 136 -6.07 -2.90 -9.43
CA LYS A 136 -5.53 -1.96 -10.41
C LYS A 136 -5.75 -0.56 -9.89
N VAL A 137 -4.92 0.36 -10.34
CA VAL A 137 -5.15 1.78 -10.11
C VAL A 137 -5.98 2.31 -11.25
N ILE A 138 -7.06 3.02 -10.93
CA ILE A 138 -7.95 3.62 -11.91
C ILE A 138 -7.72 5.13 -11.87
N LEU A 139 -7.32 5.70 -12.99
CA LEU A 139 -7.10 7.13 -13.11
C LEU A 139 -8.39 7.87 -13.40
N ASP A 140 -8.42 9.15 -13.03
CA ASP A 140 -9.53 10.05 -13.32
C ASP A 140 -9.27 10.77 -14.64
N MET A 141 -8.96 10.02 -15.67
CA MET A 141 -8.72 10.54 -17.01
C MET A 141 -8.74 9.41 -18.02
N THR A 142 -8.91 9.75 -19.30
CA THR A 142 -8.82 8.79 -20.37
C THR A 142 -7.36 8.54 -20.75
N LYS A 143 -7.12 7.45 -21.46
CA LYS A 143 -5.79 7.13 -21.98
C LYS A 143 -5.28 8.24 -22.90
N ASP A 144 -6.17 8.82 -23.71
CA ASP A 144 -5.78 9.91 -24.62
C ASP A 144 -5.37 11.15 -23.85
N GLN A 145 -6.08 11.47 -22.78
CA GLN A 145 -5.70 12.57 -21.89
C GLN A 145 -4.35 12.31 -21.23
N PHE A 146 -4.12 11.08 -20.79
CA PHE A 146 -2.83 10.69 -20.21
C PHE A 146 -1.68 10.90 -21.19
N LYS A 147 -1.88 10.49 -22.45
CA LYS A 147 -0.83 10.63 -23.47
C LYS A 147 -0.46 12.09 -23.74
N LYS A 148 -1.40 13.00 -23.52
CA LYS A 148 -1.16 14.43 -23.75
C LYS A 148 -0.47 15.13 -22.59
N LEU A 149 -0.29 14.47 -21.47
CA LEU A 149 0.43 15.05 -20.33
C LEU A 149 1.93 15.12 -20.65
N GLU A 150 2.58 16.12 -20.10
CA GLU A 150 4.02 16.32 -20.26
C GLU A 150 4.85 15.77 -19.11
#